data_b085c6a07bf25aed662126f451c15842
#
_entry.id   b085c6a07bf25aed662126f451c15842
#
_cell.length_a   1.000
_cell.length_b   1.000
_cell.length_c   1.000
_cell.angle_alpha   90.00
_cell.angle_beta   90.00
_cell.angle_gamma   90.00
#
_symmetry.space_group_name_H-M   'P 1'
#
loop_
_entity.id
_entity.type
_entity.pdbx_description
1 polymer ?
#
loop_
_entity_poly.entity_id
_entity_poly.type
_entity_poly.pdbx_seq_one_letter_code
_entity_poly.pdbx_strand_id
1 'polypeptide(L)'
;ATNAAGIAVIHSLFNVFATMLLLPFGKGLEKLACLTIRDDVQPAEVEEERKELQLLDSRFLEKPAFAMEQSVHVANKMAEESKRTLFTAMDLLWNYTEDGAKKVGELENLVDQYEDELGTYLVKLSRQNLSVRDSHTLSIVLHCIGDFERISDHAINIMEAAQEMHDKKLIFSPKAEEELKVFSRAVQDIVEKAYAVFRDQDEKLAQKVEPLEAVVDELNQEVKKRHIHRLREGKCTIELGFILSDITTSLERVADHCSNIAVCVTQVREDTYDTHGYLNSVKNEDSEISMCIKSI
;
A
#
# COMPACT_ATOMS: atom_id res chain seq x y z
N ALA A 1 -39.17 -1.41 -30.46
CA ALA A 1 -37.99 -2.13 -30.01
C ALA A 1 -36.87 -1.13 -29.78
N THR A 2 -36.51 -0.92 -28.51
CA THR A 2 -35.35 -0.09 -28.12
C THR A 2 -34.07 -0.86 -28.47
N ASN A 3 -33.23 -0.27 -29.33
CA ASN A 3 -31.92 -0.83 -29.62
C ASN A 3 -30.91 -0.37 -28.56
N ALA A 4 -29.77 -1.05 -28.43
CA ALA A 4 -28.74 -0.74 -27.46
C ALA A 4 -28.26 0.73 -27.51
N ALA A 5 -28.20 1.33 -28.69
CA ALA A 5 -27.85 2.74 -28.89
C ALA A 5 -28.89 3.69 -28.29
N GLY A 6 -30.20 3.39 -28.42
CA GLY A 6 -31.26 4.18 -27.82
C GLY A 6 -31.21 4.14 -26.29
N ILE A 7 -30.90 2.99 -25.68
CA ILE A 7 -30.72 2.85 -24.22
C ILE A 7 -29.52 3.68 -23.76
N ALA A 8 -28.39 3.61 -24.47
CA ALA A 8 -27.19 4.39 -24.12
C ALA A 8 -27.45 5.91 -24.17
N VAL A 9 -28.16 6.40 -25.17
CA VAL A 9 -28.52 7.82 -25.31
C VAL A 9 -29.42 8.25 -24.16
N ILE A 10 -30.46 7.47 -23.83
CA ILE A 10 -31.37 7.80 -22.72
C ILE A 10 -30.61 7.82 -21.39
N HIS A 11 -29.72 6.83 -21.15
CA HIS A 11 -28.90 6.77 -19.95
C HIS A 11 -27.96 7.97 -19.82
N SER A 12 -27.28 8.35 -20.92
CA SER A 12 -26.43 9.53 -20.94
C SER A 12 -27.20 10.83 -20.68
N LEU A 13 -28.37 11.01 -21.31
CA LEU A 13 -29.23 12.18 -21.08
C LEU A 13 -29.72 12.24 -19.64
N PHE A 14 -30.11 11.10 -19.05
CA PHE A 14 -30.52 11.02 -17.66
C PHE A 14 -29.39 11.43 -16.71
N ASN A 15 -28.18 10.90 -16.93
CA ASN A 15 -27.02 11.23 -16.08
C ASN A 15 -26.65 12.72 -16.17
N VAL A 16 -26.62 13.29 -17.38
CA VAL A 16 -26.34 14.72 -17.57
C VAL A 16 -27.41 15.58 -16.87
N PHE A 17 -28.67 15.23 -17.03
CA PHE A 17 -29.80 15.95 -16.41
C PHE A 17 -29.75 15.84 -14.87
N ALA A 18 -29.52 14.63 -14.34
CA ALA A 18 -29.39 14.39 -12.89
C ALA A 18 -28.20 15.16 -12.30
N THR A 19 -27.05 15.15 -12.99
CA THR A 19 -25.87 15.91 -12.55
C THR A 19 -26.13 17.41 -12.54
N MET A 20 -26.73 17.98 -13.60
CA MET A 20 -27.08 19.40 -13.66
C MET A 20 -28.08 19.80 -12.56
N LEU A 21 -29.05 18.93 -12.24
CA LEU A 21 -30.03 19.17 -11.21
C LEU A 21 -29.41 19.13 -9.80
N LEU A 22 -28.47 18.19 -9.54
CA LEU A 22 -27.88 17.98 -8.22
C LEU A 22 -26.66 18.87 -7.95
N LEU A 23 -25.97 19.33 -8.98
CA LEU A 23 -24.75 20.15 -8.85
C LEU A 23 -24.94 21.39 -7.93
N PRO A 24 -26.03 22.19 -8.05
CA PRO A 24 -26.21 23.33 -7.17
C PRO A 24 -26.52 22.95 -5.71
N PHE A 25 -26.94 21.72 -5.47
CA PHE A 25 -27.25 21.21 -4.13
C PHE A 25 -26.12 20.47 -3.45
N GLY A 26 -24.90 20.40 -4.04
CA GLY A 26 -23.75 19.66 -3.53
C GLY A 26 -23.48 19.95 -2.04
N LYS A 27 -23.39 21.23 -1.66
CA LYS A 27 -23.22 21.63 -0.25
C LYS A 27 -24.39 21.25 0.67
N GLY A 28 -25.58 21.13 0.13
CA GLY A 28 -26.77 20.69 0.88
C GLY A 28 -26.77 19.19 1.10
N LEU A 29 -26.32 18.42 0.10
CA LEU A 29 -26.14 16.97 0.17
C LEU A 29 -25.01 16.60 1.13
N GLU A 30 -23.90 17.34 1.09
CA GLU A 30 -22.79 17.20 2.04
C GLU A 30 -23.28 17.41 3.49
N LYS A 31 -24.02 18.51 3.76
CA LYS A 31 -24.61 18.75 5.07
C LYS A 31 -25.59 17.65 5.49
N LEU A 32 -26.36 17.12 4.57
CA LEU A 32 -27.31 16.05 4.85
C LEU A 32 -26.59 14.74 5.14
N ALA A 33 -25.51 14.44 4.44
CA ALA A 33 -24.64 13.30 4.70
C ALA A 33 -24.00 13.40 6.09
N CYS A 34 -23.38 14.54 6.44
CA CYS A 34 -22.81 14.80 7.76
C CYS A 34 -23.86 14.76 8.91
N LEU A 35 -25.11 15.06 8.63
CA LEU A 35 -26.20 14.97 9.62
C LEU A 35 -26.68 13.52 9.82
N THR A 36 -26.53 12.68 8.80
CA THR A 36 -27.07 11.31 8.77
C THR A 36 -26.02 10.28 9.19
N ILE A 37 -24.75 10.54 8.87
CA ILE A 37 -23.61 9.75 9.28
C ILE A 37 -23.09 10.37 10.59
N ARG A 38 -23.27 9.68 11.70
CA ARG A 38 -22.61 10.06 12.95
C ARG A 38 -21.12 9.82 12.77
N ASP A 39 -20.32 10.83 13.10
CA ASP A 39 -18.87 10.63 13.27
C ASP A 39 -18.68 9.53 14.32
N ASP A 40 -18.15 8.40 13.92
CA ASP A 40 -17.69 7.38 14.86
C ASP A 40 -16.61 8.04 15.75
N VAL A 41 -16.74 7.86 17.06
CA VAL A 41 -15.72 8.31 18.02
C VAL A 41 -14.46 7.51 17.67
N GLN A 42 -13.52 8.18 17.01
CA GLN A 42 -12.26 7.56 16.63
C GLN A 42 -11.44 7.21 17.88
N PRO A 43 -10.69 6.10 17.85
CA PRO A 43 -9.80 5.76 18.95
C PRO A 43 -8.82 6.90 19.23
N ALA A 44 -8.54 7.15 20.51
CA ALA A 44 -7.65 8.24 20.94
C ALA A 44 -6.25 8.16 20.32
N GLU A 45 -5.80 6.96 19.96
CA GLU A 45 -4.53 6.72 19.24
C GLU A 45 -4.52 7.38 17.85
N VAL A 46 -5.58 7.21 17.05
CA VAL A 46 -5.70 7.80 15.70
C VAL A 46 -5.81 9.34 15.76
N GLU A 47 -6.44 9.89 16.79
CA GLU A 47 -6.47 11.33 17.01
C GLU A 47 -5.10 11.92 17.37
N GLU A 48 -4.26 11.16 18.08
CA GLU A 48 -2.90 11.60 18.42
C GLU A 48 -1.98 11.58 17.20
N GLU A 49 -2.11 10.57 16.35
CA GLU A 49 -1.37 10.44 15.10
C GLU A 49 -1.76 11.53 14.08
N ARG A 50 -3.03 11.95 14.03
CA ARG A 50 -3.47 13.11 13.22
C ARG A 50 -2.86 14.44 13.62
N LYS A 51 -2.37 14.58 14.84
CA LYS A 51 -1.68 15.81 15.27
C LYS A 51 -0.37 16.04 14.52
N GLU A 52 0.26 14.97 14.01
CA GLU A 52 1.47 15.07 13.18
C GLU A 52 1.21 15.84 11.88
N LEU A 53 0.00 15.76 11.31
CA LEU A 53 -0.38 16.54 10.13
C LEU A 53 -0.37 18.06 10.37
N GLN A 54 -0.51 18.52 11.64
CA GLN A 54 -0.40 19.94 11.97
C GLN A 54 1.02 20.50 11.76
N LEU A 55 2.02 19.63 11.59
CA LEU A 55 3.39 20.01 11.22
C LEU A 55 3.49 20.52 9.77
N LEU A 56 2.49 20.22 8.93
CA LEU A 56 2.41 20.68 7.54
C LEU A 56 1.76 22.08 7.41
N ASP A 57 2.13 22.98 8.32
CA ASP A 57 1.59 24.35 8.33
C ASP A 57 2.19 25.17 7.18
N SER A 58 1.30 25.81 6.40
CA SER A 58 1.69 26.64 5.26
C SER A 58 2.61 27.83 5.63
N ARG A 59 2.61 28.27 6.89
CA ARG A 59 3.52 29.30 7.41
C ARG A 59 4.99 28.87 7.36
N PHE A 60 5.26 27.57 7.44
CA PHE A 60 6.62 27.03 7.36
C PHE A 60 7.19 27.06 5.95
N LEU A 61 6.37 27.22 4.89
CA LEU A 61 6.83 27.37 3.51
C LEU A 61 7.75 28.58 3.30
N GLU A 62 7.66 29.59 4.17
CA GLU A 62 8.60 30.73 4.19
C GLU A 62 10.04 30.31 4.58
N LYS A 63 10.21 29.12 5.19
CA LYS A 63 11.48 28.52 5.58
C LYS A 63 11.61 27.12 4.97
N PRO A 64 11.96 27.02 3.68
CA PRO A 64 11.84 25.77 2.94
C PRO A 64 12.61 24.59 3.54
N ALA A 65 13.79 24.81 4.09
CA ALA A 65 14.58 23.74 4.74
C ALA A 65 13.86 23.16 5.98
N PHE A 66 13.23 24.02 6.80
CA PHE A 66 12.45 23.56 7.94
C PHE A 66 11.16 22.84 7.49
N ALA A 67 10.46 23.38 6.49
CA ALA A 67 9.29 22.76 5.91
C ALA A 67 9.62 21.36 5.33
N MET A 68 10.79 21.19 4.72
CA MET A 68 11.25 19.89 4.22
C MET A 68 11.53 18.89 5.36
N GLU A 69 12.16 19.35 6.43
CA GLU A 69 12.40 18.51 7.62
C GLU A 69 11.09 18.00 8.22
N GLN A 70 10.07 18.87 8.38
CA GLN A 70 8.75 18.46 8.86
C GLN A 70 8.07 17.50 7.87
N SER A 71 8.17 17.74 6.57
CA SER A 71 7.61 16.84 5.56
C SER A 71 8.23 15.44 5.62
N VAL A 72 9.54 15.33 5.82
CA VAL A 72 10.23 14.03 5.99
C VAL A 72 9.76 13.34 7.27
N HIS A 73 9.58 14.09 8.36
CA HIS A 73 9.07 13.53 9.61
C HIS A 73 7.67 12.93 9.41
N VAL A 74 6.75 13.68 8.80
CA VAL A 74 5.37 13.23 8.51
C VAL A 74 5.37 12.04 7.55
N ALA A 75 6.23 12.04 6.51
CA ALA A 75 6.37 10.93 5.58
C ALA A 75 6.85 9.64 6.27
N ASN A 76 7.79 9.75 7.22
CA ASN A 76 8.24 8.61 8.03
C ASN A 76 7.11 8.05 8.92
N LYS A 77 6.26 8.92 9.46
CA LYS A 77 5.06 8.50 10.21
C LYS A 77 4.07 7.76 9.31
N MET A 78 3.76 8.31 8.14
CA MET A 78 2.93 7.64 7.13
C MET A 78 3.46 6.24 6.79
N ALA A 79 4.76 6.11 6.54
CA ALA A 79 5.41 4.82 6.24
C ALA A 79 5.30 3.83 7.41
N GLU A 80 5.42 4.30 8.66
CA GLU A 80 5.25 3.51 9.87
C GLU A 80 3.81 2.98 9.99
N GLU A 81 2.81 3.85 9.76
CA GLU A 81 1.40 3.47 9.82
C GLU A 81 1.01 2.52 8.67
N SER A 82 1.50 2.74 7.46
CA SER A 82 1.29 1.81 6.34
C SER A 82 1.82 0.40 6.67
N LYS A 83 3.04 0.30 7.23
CA LYS A 83 3.60 -0.97 7.71
C LYS A 83 2.73 -1.60 8.80
N ARG A 84 2.26 -0.80 9.77
CA ARG A 84 1.38 -1.25 10.86
C ARG A 84 0.05 -1.77 10.34
N THR A 85 -0.57 -1.07 9.36
CA THR A 85 -1.80 -1.48 8.70
C THR A 85 -1.64 -2.85 8.07
N LEU A 86 -0.59 -3.04 7.27
CA LEU A 86 -0.31 -4.31 6.61
C LEU A 86 -0.08 -5.45 7.61
N PHE A 87 0.75 -5.23 8.63
CA PHE A 87 1.06 -6.30 9.59
C PHE A 87 -0.16 -6.68 10.43
N THR A 88 -1.03 -5.71 10.77
CA THR A 88 -2.30 -5.97 11.43
C THR A 88 -3.22 -6.81 10.53
N ALA A 89 -3.34 -6.46 9.24
CA ALA A 89 -4.14 -7.22 8.29
C ALA A 89 -3.61 -8.65 8.08
N MET A 90 -2.30 -8.82 8.03
CA MET A 90 -1.68 -10.15 7.90
C MET A 90 -1.93 -11.04 9.15
N ASP A 91 -1.97 -10.46 10.35
CA ASP A 91 -2.28 -11.21 11.58
C ASP A 91 -3.74 -11.71 11.59
N LEU A 92 -4.67 -10.95 10.99
CA LEU A 92 -6.07 -11.35 10.86
C LEU A 92 -6.29 -12.63 10.05
N LEU A 93 -5.36 -13.00 9.19
CA LEU A 93 -5.42 -14.29 8.46
C LEU A 93 -5.39 -15.50 9.40
N TRP A 94 -4.81 -15.33 10.59
CA TRP A 94 -4.64 -16.39 11.60
C TRP A 94 -5.52 -16.18 12.83
N ASN A 95 -5.73 -14.92 13.19
CA ASN A 95 -6.39 -14.49 14.41
C ASN A 95 -7.43 -13.40 14.10
N TYR A 96 -8.46 -13.76 13.33
CA TYR A 96 -9.49 -12.79 12.93
C TYR A 96 -10.27 -12.26 14.14
N THR A 97 -10.41 -10.93 14.20
CA THR A 97 -11.30 -10.24 15.14
C THR A 97 -11.95 -9.05 14.42
N GLU A 98 -13.22 -8.77 14.75
CA GLU A 98 -13.93 -7.61 14.18
C GLU A 98 -13.25 -6.27 14.55
N ASP A 99 -12.74 -6.17 15.78
CA ASP A 99 -11.99 -4.98 16.22
C ASP A 99 -10.68 -4.80 15.45
N GLY A 100 -10.00 -5.91 15.13
CA GLY A 100 -8.80 -5.88 14.29
C GLY A 100 -9.10 -5.46 12.86
N ALA A 101 -10.19 -5.95 12.26
CA ALA A 101 -10.62 -5.55 10.92
C ALA A 101 -11.00 -4.06 10.90
N LYS A 102 -11.75 -3.59 11.90
CA LYS A 102 -12.07 -2.16 12.05
C LYS A 102 -10.81 -1.32 12.18
N LYS A 103 -9.82 -1.76 12.97
CA LYS A 103 -8.55 -1.06 13.14
C LYS A 103 -7.76 -0.95 11.84
N VAL A 104 -7.75 -1.98 10.99
CA VAL A 104 -7.10 -1.92 9.66
C VAL A 104 -7.74 -0.83 8.80
N GLY A 105 -9.07 -0.73 8.75
CA GLY A 105 -9.76 0.32 8.01
C GLY A 105 -9.51 1.72 8.57
N GLU A 106 -9.40 1.87 9.90
CA GLU A 106 -9.07 3.17 10.54
C GLU A 106 -7.65 3.62 10.21
N LEU A 107 -6.68 2.69 10.19
CA LEU A 107 -5.29 2.97 9.86
C LEU A 107 -5.10 3.27 8.38
N GLU A 108 -5.78 2.57 7.49
CA GLU A 108 -5.75 2.84 6.05
C GLU A 108 -6.30 4.25 5.76
N ASN A 109 -7.46 4.60 6.30
CA ASN A 109 -8.00 5.96 6.18
C ASN A 109 -7.06 7.04 6.74
N LEU A 110 -6.24 6.73 7.73
CA LEU A 110 -5.20 7.62 8.24
C LEU A 110 -4.05 7.77 7.23
N VAL A 111 -3.61 6.66 6.62
CA VAL A 111 -2.55 6.67 5.59
C VAL A 111 -2.99 7.48 4.37
N ASP A 112 -4.24 7.34 3.91
CA ASP A 112 -4.85 8.16 2.86
C ASP A 112 -4.78 9.67 3.18
N GLN A 113 -5.13 10.03 4.42
CA GLN A 113 -5.05 11.44 4.84
C GLN A 113 -3.61 11.96 4.84
N TYR A 114 -2.65 11.13 5.25
CA TYR A 114 -1.23 11.47 5.16
C TYR A 114 -0.81 11.72 3.70
N GLU A 115 -1.23 10.85 2.77
CA GLU A 115 -0.89 10.99 1.34
C GLU A 115 -1.43 12.31 0.78
N ASP A 116 -2.72 12.57 0.94
CA ASP A 116 -3.42 13.76 0.43
C ASP A 116 -2.81 15.07 0.97
N GLU A 117 -2.64 15.18 2.30
CA GLU A 117 -2.16 16.40 2.93
C GLU A 117 -0.68 16.62 2.66
N LEU A 118 0.15 15.56 2.77
CA LEU A 118 1.57 15.63 2.51
C LEU A 118 1.86 15.91 1.03
N GLY A 119 1.18 15.21 0.11
CA GLY A 119 1.30 15.44 -1.33
C GLY A 119 0.96 16.87 -1.71
N THR A 120 -0.16 17.39 -1.21
CA THR A 120 -0.56 18.79 -1.41
C THR A 120 0.46 19.78 -0.85
N TYR A 121 1.02 19.50 0.33
CA TYR A 121 2.03 20.35 0.95
C TYR A 121 3.34 20.35 0.17
N LEU A 122 3.84 19.19 -0.23
CA LEU A 122 5.07 19.03 -1.01
C LEU A 122 5.00 19.73 -2.39
N VAL A 123 3.82 19.69 -3.04
CA VAL A 123 3.60 20.45 -4.30
C VAL A 123 3.71 21.96 -4.06
N LYS A 124 3.29 22.48 -2.90
CA LYS A 124 3.48 23.89 -2.54
C LYS A 124 4.95 24.18 -2.21
N LEU A 125 5.61 23.28 -1.50
CA LEU A 125 7.01 23.37 -1.12
C LEU A 125 7.96 23.33 -2.35
N SER A 126 7.63 22.53 -3.38
CA SER A 126 8.42 22.45 -4.61
C SER A 126 8.54 23.78 -5.39
N ARG A 127 7.63 24.73 -5.11
CA ARG A 127 7.65 26.07 -5.72
C ARG A 127 8.55 27.06 -4.98
N GLN A 128 9.14 26.64 -3.86
CA GLN A 128 10.05 27.47 -3.06
C GLN A 128 11.50 27.26 -3.50
N ASN A 129 12.39 28.15 -3.04
CA ASN A 129 13.83 28.02 -3.32
C ASN A 129 14.44 26.93 -2.43
N LEU A 130 14.42 25.70 -2.91
CA LEU A 130 15.01 24.54 -2.24
C LEU A 130 16.51 24.43 -2.56
N SER A 131 17.28 23.88 -1.63
CA SER A 131 18.64 23.42 -1.93
C SER A 131 18.56 22.18 -2.86
N VAL A 132 19.65 21.86 -3.54
CA VAL A 132 19.73 20.65 -4.39
C VAL A 132 19.40 19.40 -3.55
N ARG A 133 19.93 19.31 -2.34
CA ARG A 133 19.65 18.21 -1.42
C ARG A 133 18.16 18.12 -1.05
N ASP A 134 17.53 19.26 -0.73
CA ASP A 134 16.11 19.27 -0.35
C ASP A 134 15.22 18.94 -1.55
N SER A 135 15.62 19.36 -2.78
CA SER A 135 14.93 19.00 -4.00
C SER A 135 14.97 17.49 -4.28
N HIS A 136 16.12 16.84 -4.06
CA HIS A 136 16.24 15.38 -4.16
C HIS A 136 15.38 14.68 -3.11
N THR A 137 15.43 15.13 -1.85
CA THR A 137 14.61 14.56 -0.77
C THR A 137 13.11 14.74 -1.05
N LEU A 138 12.70 15.91 -1.54
CA LEU A 138 11.32 16.16 -1.95
C LEU A 138 10.87 15.22 -3.06
N SER A 139 11.72 14.97 -4.04
CA SER A 139 11.43 14.04 -5.14
C SER A 139 11.23 12.61 -4.61
N ILE A 140 12.12 12.12 -3.73
CA ILE A 140 11.99 10.81 -3.10
C ILE A 140 10.67 10.70 -2.35
N VAL A 141 10.36 11.69 -1.48
CA VAL A 141 9.14 11.65 -0.68
C VAL A 141 7.90 11.64 -1.56
N LEU A 142 7.83 12.51 -2.58
CA LEU A 142 6.69 12.58 -3.51
C LEU A 142 6.43 11.26 -4.26
N HIS A 143 7.47 10.50 -4.60
CA HIS A 143 7.30 9.22 -5.27
C HIS A 143 6.89 8.11 -4.27
N CYS A 144 7.50 8.09 -3.09
CA CYS A 144 7.30 7.00 -2.14
C CYS A 144 5.98 7.07 -1.37
N ILE A 145 5.36 8.26 -1.19
CA ILE A 145 4.09 8.36 -0.46
C ILE A 145 2.98 7.56 -1.14
N GLY A 146 2.90 7.59 -2.48
CA GLY A 146 1.95 6.77 -3.22
C GLY A 146 2.21 5.26 -3.10
N ASP A 147 3.48 4.82 -3.00
CA ASP A 147 3.78 3.40 -2.76
C ASP A 147 3.37 2.97 -1.34
N PHE A 148 3.53 3.82 -0.32
CA PHE A 148 3.05 3.53 1.04
C PHE A 148 1.53 3.49 1.14
N GLU A 149 0.82 4.37 0.43
CA GLU A 149 -0.65 4.32 0.32
C GLU A 149 -1.07 2.99 -0.32
N ARG A 150 -0.46 2.57 -1.44
CA ARG A 150 -0.77 1.29 -2.10
C ARG A 150 -0.50 0.07 -1.22
N ILE A 151 0.55 0.09 -0.40
CA ILE A 151 0.79 -0.97 0.59
C ILE A 151 -0.36 -1.04 1.59
N SER A 152 -0.90 0.10 2.02
CA SER A 152 -2.05 0.18 2.92
C SER A 152 -3.35 -0.29 2.25
N ASP A 153 -3.60 0.07 0.99
CA ASP A 153 -4.71 -0.43 0.16
C ASP A 153 -4.71 -1.98 0.08
N HIS A 154 -3.53 -2.56 -0.16
CA HIS A 154 -3.41 -4.02 -0.20
C HIS A 154 -3.65 -4.68 1.15
N ALA A 155 -3.43 -3.99 2.27
CA ALA A 155 -3.79 -4.49 3.58
C ALA A 155 -5.31 -4.63 3.74
N ILE A 156 -6.12 -3.73 3.17
CA ILE A 156 -7.58 -3.87 3.12
C ILE A 156 -7.98 -5.15 2.40
N ASN A 157 -7.42 -5.42 1.22
CA ASN A 157 -7.73 -6.65 0.47
C ASN A 157 -7.39 -7.92 1.28
N ILE A 158 -6.29 -7.91 2.04
CA ILE A 158 -5.90 -9.03 2.92
C ILE A 158 -6.87 -9.18 4.08
N MET A 159 -7.29 -8.08 4.70
CA MET A 159 -8.28 -8.06 5.77
C MET A 159 -9.64 -8.57 5.28
N GLU A 160 -10.12 -8.15 4.10
CA GLU A 160 -11.35 -8.63 3.49
C GLU A 160 -11.30 -10.14 3.22
N ALA A 161 -10.17 -10.66 2.73
CA ALA A 161 -9.95 -12.08 2.56
C ALA A 161 -10.01 -12.85 3.90
N ALA A 162 -9.44 -12.29 4.97
CA ALA A 162 -9.50 -12.86 6.32
C ALA A 162 -10.94 -12.84 6.87
N GLN A 163 -11.70 -11.78 6.64
CA GLN A 163 -13.10 -11.67 6.99
C GLN A 163 -13.95 -12.72 6.25
N GLU A 164 -13.76 -12.85 4.94
CA GLU A 164 -14.46 -13.86 4.14
C GLU A 164 -14.20 -15.28 4.65
N MET A 165 -12.94 -15.59 5.00
CA MET A 165 -12.60 -16.89 5.61
C MET A 165 -13.31 -17.10 6.93
N HIS A 166 -13.38 -16.08 7.78
CA HIS A 166 -14.05 -16.14 9.08
C HIS A 166 -15.55 -16.37 8.92
N ASP A 167 -16.23 -15.57 8.11
CA ASP A 167 -17.67 -15.59 7.91
C ASP A 167 -18.15 -16.92 7.31
N LYS A 168 -17.38 -17.44 6.37
CA LYS A 168 -17.66 -18.72 5.69
C LYS A 168 -17.09 -19.93 6.42
N LYS A 169 -16.37 -19.74 7.54
CA LYS A 169 -15.68 -20.79 8.31
C LYS A 169 -14.74 -21.64 7.46
N LEU A 170 -14.03 -20.99 6.54
CA LEU A 170 -13.06 -21.63 5.67
C LEU A 170 -11.69 -21.68 6.37
N ILE A 171 -11.03 -22.82 6.27
CA ILE A 171 -9.74 -23.07 6.92
C ILE A 171 -8.80 -23.70 5.90
N PHE A 172 -7.59 -23.15 5.78
CA PHE A 172 -6.53 -23.77 4.99
C PHE A 172 -6.08 -25.10 5.62
N SER A 173 -5.62 -26.03 4.77
CA SER A 173 -4.96 -27.23 5.28
C SER A 173 -3.67 -26.85 6.02
N PRO A 174 -3.19 -27.66 7.00
CA PRO A 174 -1.97 -27.32 7.75
C PRO A 174 -0.74 -27.04 6.86
N LYS A 175 -0.63 -27.76 5.73
CA LYS A 175 0.46 -27.52 4.76
C LYS A 175 0.29 -26.18 4.03
N ALA A 176 -0.93 -25.83 3.61
CA ALA A 176 -1.19 -24.56 2.95
C ALA A 176 -0.97 -23.37 3.90
N GLU A 177 -1.34 -23.55 5.17
CA GLU A 177 -1.09 -22.56 6.22
C GLU A 177 0.40 -22.34 6.46
N GLU A 178 1.18 -23.42 6.52
CA GLU A 178 2.65 -23.33 6.67
C GLU A 178 3.31 -22.64 5.48
N GLU A 179 2.90 -22.99 4.24
CA GLU A 179 3.38 -22.34 3.01
C GLU A 179 3.06 -20.84 3.01
N LEU A 180 1.82 -20.47 3.38
CA LEU A 180 1.41 -19.08 3.45
C LEU A 180 2.12 -18.30 4.57
N LYS A 181 2.42 -18.94 5.71
CA LYS A 181 3.22 -18.34 6.78
C LYS A 181 4.67 -18.05 6.34
N VAL A 182 5.28 -18.94 5.57
CA VAL A 182 6.62 -18.70 5.00
C VAL A 182 6.58 -17.53 4.04
N PHE A 183 5.61 -17.50 3.15
CA PHE A 183 5.41 -16.41 2.21
C PHE A 183 5.17 -15.06 2.93
N SER A 184 4.30 -15.04 3.92
CA SER A 184 4.02 -13.85 4.75
C SER A 184 5.28 -13.32 5.45
N ARG A 185 6.16 -14.18 5.96
CA ARG A 185 7.43 -13.74 6.57
C ARG A 185 8.37 -13.09 5.56
N ALA A 186 8.47 -13.63 4.33
CA ALA A 186 9.27 -13.01 3.28
C ALA A 186 8.77 -11.61 2.94
N VAL A 187 7.42 -11.42 2.90
CA VAL A 187 6.83 -10.10 2.69
C VAL A 187 7.07 -9.15 3.87
N GLN A 188 6.98 -9.63 5.12
CA GLN A 188 7.35 -8.82 6.28
C GLN A 188 8.81 -8.35 6.21
N ASP A 189 9.72 -9.24 5.84
CA ASP A 189 11.14 -8.92 5.72
C ASP A 189 11.43 -7.85 4.67
N ILE A 190 10.77 -7.90 3.50
CA ILE A 190 10.96 -6.89 2.45
C ILE A 190 10.37 -5.54 2.86
N VAL A 191 9.19 -5.53 3.51
CA VAL A 191 8.55 -4.30 4.00
C VAL A 191 9.40 -3.62 5.08
N GLU A 192 9.95 -4.36 6.03
CA GLU A 192 10.85 -3.81 7.04
C GLU A 192 12.09 -3.19 6.42
N LYS A 193 12.67 -3.83 5.39
CA LYS A 193 13.84 -3.30 4.69
C LYS A 193 13.49 -2.05 3.88
N ALA A 194 12.39 -2.06 3.12
CA ALA A 194 11.95 -0.90 2.35
C ALA A 194 11.66 0.30 3.26
N TYR A 195 11.02 0.08 4.42
CA TYR A 195 10.81 1.10 5.44
C TYR A 195 12.15 1.66 5.96
N ALA A 196 13.10 0.81 6.30
CA ALA A 196 14.42 1.24 6.77
C ALA A 196 15.20 1.99 5.68
N VAL A 197 15.12 1.54 4.41
CA VAL A 197 15.71 2.24 3.25
C VAL A 197 15.15 3.64 3.11
N PHE A 198 13.84 3.79 3.19
CA PHE A 198 13.18 5.10 3.08
C PHE A 198 13.57 6.02 4.24
N ARG A 199 13.47 5.54 5.49
CA ARG A 199 13.75 6.30 6.71
C ARG A 199 15.21 6.77 6.77
N ASP A 200 16.14 5.84 6.53
CA ASP A 200 17.58 6.08 6.73
C ASP A 200 18.29 6.51 5.45
N GLN A 201 17.58 6.49 4.30
CA GLN A 201 18.13 6.78 2.96
C GLN A 201 19.40 5.93 2.67
N ASP A 202 19.36 4.63 3.04
CA ASP A 202 20.49 3.71 2.93
C ASP A 202 20.49 2.97 1.59
N GLU A 203 21.35 3.41 0.66
CA GLU A 203 21.51 2.81 -0.67
C GLU A 203 22.03 1.36 -0.62
N LYS A 204 22.88 1.02 0.37
CA LYS A 204 23.40 -0.35 0.50
C LYS A 204 22.30 -1.32 0.95
N LEU A 205 21.37 -0.83 1.76
CA LEU A 205 20.20 -1.59 2.15
C LEU A 205 19.21 -1.70 0.99
N ALA A 206 19.06 -0.65 0.17
CA ALA A 206 18.20 -0.63 -1.01
C ALA A 206 18.55 -1.74 -2.01
N GLN A 207 19.85 -1.99 -2.24
CA GLN A 207 20.32 -3.08 -3.11
C GLN A 207 19.91 -4.48 -2.65
N LYS A 208 19.47 -4.65 -1.40
CA LYS A 208 19.01 -5.94 -0.87
C LYS A 208 17.50 -6.15 -1.00
N VAL A 209 16.76 -5.14 -1.42
CA VAL A 209 15.28 -5.21 -1.54
C VAL A 209 14.89 -5.98 -2.80
N GLU A 210 15.50 -5.67 -3.94
CA GLU A 210 15.20 -6.34 -5.22
C GLU A 210 15.42 -7.86 -5.19
N PRO A 211 16.55 -8.40 -4.62
CA PRO A 211 16.68 -9.83 -4.45
C PRO A 211 15.59 -10.48 -3.58
N LEU A 212 15.05 -9.74 -2.60
CA LEU A 212 13.94 -10.25 -1.78
C LEU A 212 12.62 -10.24 -2.54
N GLU A 213 12.38 -9.23 -3.37
CA GLU A 213 11.21 -9.19 -4.25
C GLU A 213 11.18 -10.42 -5.17
N ALA A 214 12.33 -10.76 -5.79
CA ALA A 214 12.45 -11.97 -6.60
C ALA A 214 12.15 -13.26 -5.81
N VAL A 215 12.53 -13.33 -4.53
CA VAL A 215 12.17 -14.46 -3.65
C VAL A 215 10.67 -14.49 -3.38
N VAL A 216 10.04 -13.34 -3.14
CA VAL A 216 8.59 -13.24 -2.93
C VAL A 216 7.84 -13.72 -4.18
N ASP A 217 8.29 -13.36 -5.37
CA ASP A 217 7.74 -13.83 -6.64
C ASP A 217 7.83 -15.35 -6.81
N GLU A 218 9.00 -15.94 -6.54
CA GLU A 218 9.17 -17.40 -6.58
C GLU A 218 8.24 -18.09 -5.58
N LEU A 219 8.13 -17.59 -4.35
CA LEU A 219 7.26 -18.14 -3.34
C LEU A 219 5.79 -18.04 -3.75
N ASN A 220 5.35 -16.92 -4.34
CA ASN A 220 4.00 -16.74 -4.87
C ASN A 220 3.67 -17.82 -5.92
N GLN A 221 4.56 -18.02 -6.89
CA GLN A 221 4.39 -19.03 -7.92
C GLN A 221 4.32 -20.45 -7.34
N GLU A 222 5.19 -20.77 -6.39
CA GLU A 222 5.23 -22.10 -5.78
C GLU A 222 3.99 -22.37 -4.91
N VAL A 223 3.51 -21.38 -4.13
CA VAL A 223 2.28 -21.50 -3.33
C VAL A 223 1.08 -21.74 -4.26
N LYS A 224 0.94 -20.98 -5.33
CA LYS A 224 -0.13 -21.15 -6.34
C LYS A 224 -0.07 -22.53 -7.01
N LYS A 225 1.11 -22.99 -7.40
CA LYS A 225 1.32 -24.30 -8.01
C LYS A 225 0.96 -25.46 -7.06
N ARG A 226 1.39 -25.39 -5.80
CA ARG A 226 1.05 -26.39 -4.77
C ARG A 226 -0.46 -26.41 -4.47
N HIS A 227 -1.12 -25.24 -4.49
CA HIS A 227 -2.56 -25.16 -4.35
C HIS A 227 -3.30 -25.85 -5.51
N ILE A 228 -2.89 -25.61 -6.76
CA ILE A 228 -3.45 -26.28 -7.96
C ILE A 228 -3.29 -27.80 -7.84
N HIS A 229 -2.17 -28.29 -7.31
CA HIS A 229 -1.95 -29.71 -7.10
C HIS A 229 -2.95 -30.28 -6.06
N ARG A 230 -3.12 -29.60 -4.91
CA ARG A 230 -4.11 -29.97 -3.89
C ARG A 230 -5.54 -29.95 -4.43
N LEU A 231 -5.87 -29.01 -5.28
CA LEU A 231 -7.19 -28.92 -5.94
C LEU A 231 -7.45 -30.12 -6.84
N ARG A 232 -6.47 -30.53 -7.65
CA ARG A 232 -6.58 -31.72 -8.53
C ARG A 232 -6.73 -33.02 -7.73
N GLU A 233 -6.18 -33.08 -6.54
CA GLU A 233 -6.31 -34.23 -5.63
C GLU A 233 -7.60 -34.20 -4.80
N GLY A 234 -8.45 -33.18 -4.96
CA GLY A 234 -9.68 -33.01 -4.18
C GLY A 234 -9.43 -32.68 -2.69
N LYS A 235 -8.24 -32.19 -2.35
CA LYS A 235 -7.81 -31.85 -0.97
C LYS A 235 -8.11 -30.40 -0.57
N CYS A 236 -8.63 -29.60 -1.47
CA CYS A 236 -9.09 -28.22 -1.19
C CYS A 236 -10.24 -27.85 -2.11
N THR A 237 -10.90 -26.73 -1.81
CA THR A 237 -12.04 -26.22 -2.57
C THR A 237 -11.58 -25.10 -3.54
N ILE A 238 -12.39 -24.90 -4.59
CA ILE A 238 -12.16 -23.79 -5.55
C ILE A 238 -12.29 -22.45 -4.82
N GLU A 239 -13.19 -22.34 -3.87
CA GLU A 239 -13.42 -21.12 -3.10
C GLU A 239 -12.16 -20.70 -2.30
N LEU A 240 -11.53 -21.65 -1.59
CA LEU A 240 -10.23 -21.41 -0.95
C LEU A 240 -9.14 -21.04 -1.95
N GLY A 241 -9.26 -21.48 -3.21
CA GLY A 241 -8.35 -21.10 -4.28
C GLY A 241 -8.44 -19.62 -4.66
N PHE A 242 -9.64 -19.07 -4.72
CA PHE A 242 -9.85 -17.65 -4.97
C PHE A 242 -9.29 -16.81 -3.82
N ILE A 243 -9.65 -17.13 -2.59
CA ILE A 243 -9.15 -16.43 -1.40
C ILE A 243 -7.61 -16.48 -1.33
N LEU A 244 -7.00 -17.65 -1.56
CA LEU A 244 -5.54 -17.75 -1.61
C LEU A 244 -4.93 -16.90 -2.71
N SER A 245 -5.56 -16.86 -3.89
CA SER A 245 -5.10 -16.04 -5.02
C SER A 245 -5.13 -14.55 -4.67
N ASP A 246 -6.19 -14.07 -4.01
CA ASP A 246 -6.35 -12.68 -3.62
C ASP A 246 -5.30 -12.29 -2.57
N ILE A 247 -5.10 -13.12 -1.54
CA ILE A 247 -4.07 -12.92 -0.52
C ILE A 247 -2.68 -12.88 -1.16
N THR A 248 -2.34 -13.88 -1.99
CA THR A 248 -0.98 -13.97 -2.54
C THR A 248 -0.71 -12.89 -3.58
N THR A 249 -1.72 -12.44 -4.31
CA THR A 249 -1.59 -11.33 -5.25
C THR A 249 -1.40 -10.00 -4.50
N SER A 250 -2.15 -9.76 -3.43
CA SER A 250 -1.97 -8.56 -2.62
C SER A 250 -0.58 -8.51 -1.97
N LEU A 251 -0.09 -9.64 -1.44
CA LEU A 251 1.25 -9.73 -0.85
C LEU A 251 2.37 -9.55 -1.88
N GLU A 252 2.22 -10.07 -3.11
CA GLU A 252 3.15 -9.83 -4.23
C GLU A 252 3.20 -8.34 -4.58
N ARG A 253 2.03 -7.68 -4.72
CA ARG A 253 1.95 -6.25 -5.01
C ARG A 253 2.61 -5.38 -3.93
N VAL A 254 2.49 -5.78 -2.67
CA VAL A 254 3.23 -5.13 -1.58
C VAL A 254 4.74 -5.21 -1.81
N ALA A 255 5.27 -6.35 -2.25
CA ALA A 255 6.69 -6.49 -2.55
C ALA A 255 7.13 -5.62 -3.75
N ASP A 256 6.30 -5.54 -4.81
CA ASP A 256 6.50 -4.62 -5.95
C ASP A 256 6.66 -3.17 -5.47
N HIS A 257 5.77 -2.69 -4.58
CA HIS A 257 5.83 -1.34 -4.02
C HIS A 257 7.07 -1.13 -3.15
N CYS A 258 7.50 -2.15 -2.40
CA CYS A 258 8.75 -2.11 -1.64
C CYS A 258 9.98 -1.97 -2.57
N SER A 259 10.00 -2.67 -3.70
CA SER A 259 11.04 -2.53 -4.73
C SER A 259 11.04 -1.12 -5.32
N ASN A 260 9.87 -0.56 -5.66
CA ASN A 260 9.76 0.82 -6.15
C ASN A 260 10.35 1.84 -5.19
N ILE A 261 10.06 1.72 -3.88
CA ILE A 261 10.63 2.59 -2.84
C ILE A 261 12.17 2.50 -2.83
N ALA A 262 12.73 1.30 -2.88
CA ALA A 262 14.17 1.10 -2.87
C ALA A 262 14.84 1.68 -4.13
N VAL A 263 14.24 1.47 -5.30
CA VAL A 263 14.69 2.02 -6.58
C VAL A 263 14.64 3.54 -6.53
N CYS A 264 13.56 4.14 -6.03
CA CYS A 264 13.41 5.59 -5.94
C CYS A 264 14.52 6.23 -5.08
N VAL A 265 14.84 5.65 -3.91
CA VAL A 265 15.91 6.13 -3.03
C VAL A 265 17.28 6.08 -3.71
N THR A 266 17.53 5.05 -4.52
CA THR A 266 18.82 4.88 -5.22
C THR A 266 18.95 5.85 -6.40
N GLN A 267 17.92 5.96 -7.25
CA GLN A 267 18.00 6.68 -8.52
C GLN A 267 17.96 8.19 -8.40
N VAL A 268 17.21 8.74 -7.47
CA VAL A 268 17.12 10.21 -7.30
C VAL A 268 18.48 10.81 -6.92
N ARG A 269 19.35 10.05 -6.28
CA ARG A 269 20.70 10.51 -5.92
C ARG A 269 21.72 10.44 -7.07
N GLU A 270 21.52 9.48 -7.99
CA GLU A 270 22.44 9.32 -9.13
C GLU A 270 22.13 10.22 -10.32
N ASP A 271 21.12 11.09 -10.25
CA ASP A 271 20.60 11.88 -11.39
C ASP A 271 20.25 11.05 -12.65
N THR A 272 20.11 9.74 -12.49
CA THR A 272 19.83 8.79 -13.58
C THR A 272 18.47 8.15 -13.41
N TYR A 273 17.47 8.67 -14.11
CA TYR A 273 16.11 8.10 -14.15
C TYR A 273 16.04 6.93 -15.16
N ASP A 274 16.77 5.84 -14.90
CA ASP A 274 16.63 4.59 -15.67
C ASP A 274 16.32 3.41 -14.78
N THR A 275 15.04 3.28 -14.39
CA THR A 275 14.51 2.19 -13.56
C THR A 275 14.81 0.81 -14.16
N HIS A 276 14.72 0.65 -15.46
CA HIS A 276 14.97 -0.62 -16.13
C HIS A 276 16.46 -0.98 -16.18
N GLY A 277 17.34 0.01 -16.31
CA GLY A 277 18.79 -0.20 -16.27
C GLY A 277 19.26 -0.67 -14.91
N TYR A 278 18.78 -0.07 -13.82
CA TYR A 278 19.09 -0.44 -12.45
C TYR A 278 18.59 -1.86 -12.12
N LEU A 279 17.32 -2.17 -12.37
CA LEU A 279 16.75 -3.49 -12.12
C LEU A 279 17.48 -4.60 -12.87
N ASN A 280 17.91 -4.35 -14.12
CA ASN A 280 18.67 -5.30 -14.89
C ASN A 280 20.11 -5.50 -14.37
N SER A 281 20.76 -4.46 -13.82
CA SER A 281 22.09 -4.59 -13.23
C SER A 281 22.07 -5.43 -11.97
N VAL A 282 21.08 -5.22 -11.09
CA VAL A 282 20.94 -5.97 -9.84
C VAL A 282 20.56 -7.44 -10.11
N LYS A 283 19.62 -7.71 -11.03
CA LYS A 283 19.27 -9.10 -11.43
C LYS A 283 20.42 -9.90 -12.04
N ASN A 284 21.39 -9.21 -12.64
CA ASN A 284 22.56 -9.89 -13.24
C ASN A 284 23.70 -10.20 -12.25
N GLU A 285 23.79 -9.50 -11.10
CA GLU A 285 24.83 -9.72 -10.10
C GLU A 285 24.55 -10.89 -9.14
N ASP A 286 23.29 -11.34 -9.01
CA ASP A 286 22.89 -12.30 -7.97
C ASP A 286 22.70 -13.75 -8.45
N SER A 287 23.80 -14.37 -8.90
CA SER A 287 23.87 -15.85 -9.00
C SER A 287 24.00 -16.55 -7.62
N GLU A 288 24.33 -15.83 -6.55
CA GLU A 288 24.53 -16.41 -5.20
C GLU A 288 23.23 -16.65 -4.42
N ILE A 289 22.19 -15.85 -4.63
CA ILE A 289 20.89 -15.99 -3.93
C ILE A 289 20.11 -17.20 -4.42
N SER A 290 20.23 -17.55 -5.69
CA SER A 290 19.62 -18.76 -6.27
C SER A 290 20.11 -20.08 -5.59
N MET A 291 21.25 -20.06 -4.92
CA MET A 291 21.74 -21.24 -4.16
C MET A 291 21.08 -21.36 -2.77
N CYS A 292 20.69 -20.26 -2.16
CA CYS A 292 20.04 -20.28 -0.83
C CYS A 292 18.61 -20.81 -0.89
N ILE A 293 17.88 -20.53 -1.99
CA ILE A 293 16.48 -20.96 -2.21
C ILE A 293 16.37 -22.48 -2.41
N LYS A 294 17.40 -23.14 -2.94
CA LYS A 294 17.40 -24.59 -3.16
C LYS A 294 17.58 -25.43 -1.89
N SER A 295 17.85 -24.79 -0.76
CA SER A 295 18.04 -25.47 0.54
C SER A 295 16.83 -25.37 1.48
N ILE A 296 15.75 -24.71 1.08
CA ILE A 296 14.43 -24.63 1.75
C ILE A 296 13.42 -25.49 0.97
#